data_964872ba8f57c3c7578b2998b7405a58
#
_entry.id   964872ba8f57c3c7578b2998b7405a58
#
_cell.length_a   1.000
_cell.length_b   1.000
_cell.length_c   1.000
_cell.angle_alpha   90.00
_cell.angle_beta   90.00
_cell.angle_gamma   90.00
#
_symmetry.space_group_name_H-M   'P 1'
#
loop_
_entity.id
_entity.type
_entity.pdbx_description
1 polymer ?
#
loop_
_entity_poly.entity_id
_entity_poly.type
_entity_poly.pdbx_seq_one_letter_code
_entity_poly.pdbx_strand_id
1 'polypeptide(L)'
;AEGKLVAMTGDGTNDAPALAKADVAVAMGNGTQAAKEAGNMIDLDSSPTKLLDIIDIGKQMLLTRGALTTFSVSNDIAKYFSIIPAAFATTYPELSVLNVMHLSSPESAVLSTVIFNALIILLLIPVAIRGVHYKASSPLKLLRRNVIVYGFGGLIVPFVLIKAIDMALAYLGIF
;
A
#
# COMPACT_ATOMS: atom_id res chain seq x y z
N ALA A 1 19.57 -13.93 -21.67
CA ALA A 1 19.06 -12.99 -20.66
C ALA A 1 18.19 -13.79 -19.70
N GLU A 2 18.60 -13.88 -18.43
CA GLU A 2 17.92 -14.67 -17.38
C GLU A 2 16.68 -13.96 -16.79
N GLY A 3 16.20 -12.86 -17.41
CA GLY A 3 15.06 -12.09 -16.93
C GLY A 3 15.28 -11.38 -15.59
N LYS A 4 16.55 -11.21 -15.17
CA LYS A 4 16.90 -10.48 -13.95
C LYS A 4 17.04 -8.98 -14.24
N LEU A 5 16.53 -8.14 -13.33
CA LEU A 5 16.78 -6.70 -13.37
C LEU A 5 18.24 -6.41 -13.00
N VAL A 6 18.87 -5.53 -13.78
CA VAL A 6 20.27 -5.15 -13.62
C VAL A 6 20.35 -3.69 -13.22
N ALA A 7 20.99 -3.42 -12.08
CA ALA A 7 21.37 -2.08 -11.66
C ALA A 7 22.87 -1.89 -11.87
N MET A 8 23.26 -0.73 -12.42
CA MET A 8 24.66 -0.42 -12.70
C MET A 8 24.97 1.03 -12.28
N THR A 9 26.20 1.25 -11.83
CA THR A 9 26.76 2.58 -11.63
C THR A 9 28.07 2.68 -12.42
N GLY A 10 28.37 3.86 -12.93
CA GLY A 10 29.59 4.13 -13.73
C GLY A 10 29.84 5.61 -13.89
N ASP A 11 31.09 5.96 -14.24
CA ASP A 11 31.56 7.34 -14.40
C ASP A 11 32.31 7.57 -15.72
N GLY A 12 32.76 6.51 -16.39
CA GLY A 12 33.58 6.55 -17.59
C GLY A 12 32.81 6.45 -18.90
N THR A 13 33.46 6.91 -19.99
CA THR A 13 32.92 6.71 -21.35
C THR A 13 32.78 5.22 -21.70
N ASN A 14 33.65 4.38 -21.13
CA ASN A 14 33.59 2.92 -21.31
C ASN A 14 32.35 2.28 -20.66
N ASP A 15 31.77 2.94 -19.65
CA ASP A 15 30.58 2.47 -18.94
C ASP A 15 29.28 2.81 -19.67
N ALA A 16 29.32 3.83 -20.55
CA ALA A 16 28.12 4.35 -21.20
C ALA A 16 27.30 3.28 -21.94
N PRO A 17 27.87 2.32 -22.69
CA PRO A 17 27.08 1.27 -23.34
C PRO A 17 26.39 0.34 -22.35
N ALA A 18 27.03 0.04 -21.23
CA ALA A 18 26.47 -0.81 -20.18
C ALA A 18 25.42 -0.06 -19.35
N LEU A 19 25.64 1.22 -19.05
CA LEU A 19 24.65 2.10 -18.41
C LEU A 19 23.38 2.21 -19.27
N ALA A 20 23.52 2.44 -20.57
CA ALA A 20 22.38 2.52 -21.49
C ALA A 20 21.57 1.21 -21.58
N LYS A 21 22.17 0.07 -21.22
CA LYS A 21 21.54 -1.25 -21.27
C LYS A 21 20.95 -1.69 -19.94
N ALA A 22 21.39 -1.11 -18.83
CA ALA A 22 20.91 -1.46 -17.51
C ALA A 22 19.47 -0.98 -17.28
N ASP A 23 18.69 -1.73 -16.47
CA ASP A 23 17.33 -1.35 -16.07
C ASP A 23 17.35 -0.14 -15.12
N VAL A 24 18.37 -0.08 -14.25
CA VAL A 24 18.65 1.05 -13.36
C VAL A 24 20.10 1.47 -13.58
N ALA A 25 20.31 2.64 -14.16
CA ALA A 25 21.63 3.17 -14.50
C ALA A 25 21.90 4.47 -13.74
N VAL A 26 22.93 4.49 -12.89
CA VAL A 26 23.33 5.64 -12.10
C VAL A 26 24.69 6.13 -12.57
N ALA A 27 24.75 7.31 -13.20
CA ALA A 27 26.00 7.96 -13.55
C ALA A 27 26.51 8.81 -12.38
N MET A 28 27.82 8.84 -12.18
CA MET A 28 28.43 9.70 -11.16
C MET A 28 28.42 11.17 -11.61
N GLY A 29 28.20 12.08 -10.65
CA GLY A 29 28.16 13.53 -10.89
C GLY A 29 29.46 14.10 -11.45
N ASN A 30 30.61 13.51 -11.09
CA ASN A 30 31.94 13.83 -11.65
C ASN A 30 32.28 13.00 -12.90
N GLY A 31 31.37 12.12 -13.34
CA GLY A 31 31.58 11.28 -14.51
C GLY A 31 31.58 12.03 -15.83
N THR A 32 31.98 11.33 -16.91
CA THR A 32 31.99 11.86 -18.26
C THR A 32 30.58 12.20 -18.76
N GLN A 33 30.50 13.12 -19.74
CA GLN A 33 29.21 13.49 -20.34
C GLN A 33 28.51 12.26 -20.96
N ALA A 34 29.27 11.37 -21.60
CA ALA A 34 28.74 10.14 -22.19
C ALA A 34 28.09 9.22 -21.13
N ALA A 35 28.70 9.08 -19.95
CA ALA A 35 28.12 8.31 -18.86
C ALA A 35 26.83 8.96 -18.32
N LYS A 36 26.80 10.29 -18.14
CA LYS A 36 25.63 11.04 -17.68
C LYS A 36 24.46 10.95 -18.65
N GLU A 37 24.72 11.00 -19.95
CA GLU A 37 23.65 10.87 -20.97
C GLU A 37 23.12 9.45 -21.10
N ALA A 38 23.93 8.45 -20.78
CA ALA A 38 23.53 7.04 -20.81
C ALA A 38 22.77 6.59 -19.55
N GLY A 39 22.95 7.30 -18.43
CA GLY A 39 22.31 6.96 -17.15
C GLY A 39 20.87 7.44 -17.04
N ASN A 40 20.03 6.70 -16.29
CA ASN A 40 18.70 7.15 -15.93
C ASN A 40 18.71 8.18 -14.80
N MET A 41 19.75 8.16 -13.97
CA MET A 41 19.93 9.00 -12.78
C MET A 41 21.36 9.48 -12.70
N ILE A 42 21.57 10.61 -12.00
CA ILE A 42 22.90 11.15 -11.72
C ILE A 42 23.05 11.27 -10.21
N ASP A 43 24.07 10.63 -9.65
CA ASP A 43 24.47 10.79 -8.26
C ASP A 43 25.41 11.98 -8.13
N LEU A 44 24.90 13.07 -7.56
CA LEU A 44 25.67 14.32 -7.41
C LEU A 44 26.83 14.19 -6.42
N ASP A 45 26.71 13.30 -5.44
CA ASP A 45 27.76 13.05 -4.43
C ASP A 45 28.86 12.12 -4.96
N SER A 46 28.64 11.52 -6.13
CA SER A 46 29.57 10.57 -6.77
C SER A 46 29.98 9.41 -5.86
N SER A 47 29.01 8.89 -5.10
CA SER A 47 29.22 7.79 -4.15
C SER A 47 28.62 6.48 -4.69
N PRO A 48 29.43 5.45 -4.97
CA PRO A 48 28.94 4.15 -5.46
C PRO A 48 27.92 3.48 -4.53
N THR A 49 27.94 3.80 -3.23
CA THR A 49 27.02 3.25 -2.22
C THR A 49 25.59 3.76 -2.36
N LYS A 50 25.39 4.90 -3.03
CA LYS A 50 24.07 5.48 -3.30
C LYS A 50 23.17 4.57 -4.14
N LEU A 51 23.75 3.70 -4.96
CA LEU A 51 22.99 2.69 -5.69
C LEU A 51 22.21 1.76 -4.73
N LEU A 52 22.79 1.41 -3.59
CA LEU A 52 22.11 0.60 -2.58
C LEU A 52 20.93 1.34 -1.96
N ASP A 53 21.11 2.63 -1.64
CA ASP A 53 20.05 3.48 -1.09
C ASP A 53 18.88 3.61 -2.09
N ILE A 54 19.19 3.80 -3.39
CA ILE A 54 18.19 3.87 -4.46
C ILE A 54 17.39 2.56 -4.56
N ILE A 55 18.08 1.41 -4.50
CA ILE A 55 17.44 0.09 -4.53
C ILE A 55 16.54 -0.11 -3.31
N ASP A 56 17.00 0.28 -2.13
CA ASP A 56 16.23 0.10 -0.89
C ASP A 56 15.01 1.02 -0.86
N ILE A 57 15.13 2.27 -1.30
CA ILE A 57 13.99 3.19 -1.47
C ILE A 57 12.99 2.62 -2.49
N GLY A 58 13.46 2.14 -3.64
CA GLY A 58 12.61 1.52 -4.66
C GLY A 58 11.83 0.30 -4.12
N LYS A 59 12.50 -0.57 -3.36
CA LYS A 59 11.86 -1.72 -2.69
C LYS A 59 10.86 -1.28 -1.63
N GLN A 60 11.17 -0.24 -0.86
CA GLN A 60 10.24 0.33 0.12
C GLN A 60 8.99 0.88 -0.56
N MET A 61 9.12 1.59 -1.67
CA MET A 61 7.98 2.11 -2.44
C MET A 61 7.08 0.98 -2.96
N LEU A 62 7.66 -0.06 -3.55
CA LEU A 62 6.92 -1.23 -4.02
C LEU A 62 6.21 -1.96 -2.87
N LEU A 63 6.87 -2.13 -1.74
CA LEU A 63 6.30 -2.75 -0.55
C LEU A 63 5.13 -1.93 -0.01
N THR A 64 5.28 -0.60 0.06
CA THR A 64 4.24 0.32 0.50
C THR A 64 3.01 0.24 -0.39
N ARG A 65 3.21 0.29 -1.71
CA ARG A 65 2.12 0.14 -2.69
C ARG A 65 1.40 -1.20 -2.52
N GLY A 66 2.15 -2.30 -2.38
CA GLY A 66 1.58 -3.63 -2.15
C GLY A 66 0.80 -3.71 -0.83
N ALA A 67 1.32 -3.12 0.24
CA ALA A 67 0.67 -3.09 1.55
C ALA A 67 -0.66 -2.31 1.51
N LEU A 68 -0.66 -1.11 0.92
CA LEU A 68 -1.85 -0.27 0.79
C LEU A 68 -2.92 -0.92 -0.10
N THR A 69 -2.51 -1.53 -1.21
CA THR A 69 -3.44 -2.26 -2.09
C THR A 69 -4.06 -3.46 -1.36
N THR A 70 -3.26 -4.26 -0.66
CA THR A 70 -3.75 -5.41 0.11
C THR A 70 -4.73 -4.98 1.19
N PHE A 71 -4.40 -3.90 1.93
CA PHE A 71 -5.29 -3.34 2.93
C PHE A 71 -6.59 -2.83 2.31
N SER A 72 -6.54 -2.09 1.20
CA SER A 72 -7.71 -1.54 0.53
C SER A 72 -8.67 -2.64 0.07
N VAL A 73 -8.17 -3.68 -0.60
CA VAL A 73 -9.00 -4.81 -1.05
C VAL A 73 -9.66 -5.52 0.13
N SER A 74 -8.90 -5.80 1.20
CA SER A 74 -9.43 -6.44 2.39
C SER A 74 -10.47 -5.59 3.11
N ASN A 75 -10.24 -4.29 3.18
CA ASN A 75 -11.15 -3.30 3.75
C ASN A 75 -12.47 -3.21 2.97
N ASP A 76 -12.41 -3.28 1.64
CA ASP A 76 -13.61 -3.26 0.80
C ASP A 76 -14.45 -4.53 0.99
N ILE A 77 -13.83 -5.69 1.13
CA ILE A 77 -14.53 -6.94 1.45
C ILE A 77 -15.29 -6.79 2.78
N ALA A 78 -14.67 -6.24 3.82
CA ALA A 78 -15.31 -6.05 5.11
C ALA A 78 -16.53 -5.12 5.05
N LYS A 79 -16.49 -4.06 4.24
CA LYS A 79 -17.61 -3.13 4.05
C LYS A 79 -18.84 -3.79 3.44
N TYR A 80 -18.66 -4.82 2.60
CA TYR A 80 -19.81 -5.53 2.03
C TYR A 80 -20.68 -6.20 3.12
N PHE A 81 -20.07 -6.66 4.21
CA PHE A 81 -20.82 -7.21 5.35
C PHE A 81 -21.64 -6.17 6.13
N SER A 82 -21.38 -4.88 5.92
CA SER A 82 -22.22 -3.79 6.45
C SER A 82 -23.27 -3.34 5.44
N ILE A 83 -22.88 -3.09 4.20
CA ILE A 83 -23.70 -2.43 3.19
C ILE A 83 -24.74 -3.39 2.59
N ILE A 84 -24.40 -4.64 2.29
CA ILE A 84 -25.32 -5.57 1.64
C ILE A 84 -26.54 -5.87 2.52
N PRO A 85 -26.41 -6.26 3.81
CA PRO A 85 -27.57 -6.43 4.65
C PRO A 85 -28.41 -5.15 4.80
N ALA A 86 -27.75 -3.99 4.97
CA ALA A 86 -28.44 -2.72 5.11
C ALA A 86 -29.29 -2.37 3.88
N ALA A 87 -28.78 -2.63 2.67
CA ALA A 87 -29.48 -2.29 1.42
C ALA A 87 -30.57 -3.29 1.03
N PHE A 88 -30.40 -4.57 1.33
CA PHE A 88 -31.20 -5.63 0.70
C PHE A 88 -31.94 -6.55 1.68
N ALA A 89 -31.68 -6.55 3.00
CA ALA A 89 -32.31 -7.48 3.93
C ALA A 89 -33.84 -7.31 4.03
N THR A 90 -34.39 -6.15 3.70
CA THR A 90 -35.85 -5.93 3.64
C THR A 90 -36.49 -6.66 2.46
N THR A 91 -35.81 -6.73 1.33
CA THR A 91 -36.29 -7.41 0.10
C THR A 91 -35.89 -8.89 0.08
N TYR A 92 -34.71 -9.19 0.61
CA TYR A 92 -34.13 -10.53 0.68
C TYR A 92 -33.71 -10.84 2.13
N PRO A 93 -34.64 -11.33 2.98
CA PRO A 93 -34.37 -11.55 4.41
C PRO A 93 -33.21 -12.50 4.69
N GLU A 94 -32.90 -13.41 3.77
CA GLU A 94 -31.77 -14.34 3.85
C GLU A 94 -30.41 -13.62 3.92
N LEU A 95 -30.30 -12.41 3.35
CA LEU A 95 -29.07 -11.61 3.40
C LEU A 95 -28.79 -11.00 4.78
N SER A 96 -29.75 -11.07 5.71
CA SER A 96 -29.54 -10.68 7.11
C SER A 96 -28.44 -11.50 7.80
N VAL A 97 -28.17 -12.72 7.34
CA VAL A 97 -27.06 -13.56 7.81
C VAL A 97 -25.68 -12.87 7.61
N LEU A 98 -25.56 -11.99 6.62
CA LEU A 98 -24.35 -11.21 6.40
C LEU A 98 -24.15 -10.07 7.40
N ASN A 99 -25.17 -9.73 8.21
CA ASN A 99 -25.05 -8.72 9.27
C ASN A 99 -24.27 -9.26 10.48
N VAL A 100 -23.03 -9.68 10.24
CA VAL A 100 -22.13 -10.23 11.27
C VAL A 100 -21.80 -9.18 12.33
N MET A 101 -21.83 -7.90 11.98
CA MET A 101 -21.53 -6.79 12.89
C MET A 101 -22.72 -6.45 13.82
N HIS A 102 -23.93 -6.98 13.55
CA HIS A 102 -25.16 -6.64 14.28
C HIS A 102 -25.33 -5.14 14.44
N LEU A 103 -25.36 -4.41 13.31
CA LEU A 103 -25.53 -2.96 13.29
C LEU A 103 -26.96 -2.58 13.67
N SER A 104 -27.11 -1.41 14.29
CA SER A 104 -28.34 -0.98 14.96
C SER A 104 -29.52 -0.78 14.00
N SER A 105 -29.26 -0.21 12.83
CA SER A 105 -30.26 -0.01 11.76
C SER A 105 -29.56 0.01 10.39
N PRO A 106 -30.32 -0.15 9.28
CA PRO A 106 -29.77 0.01 7.93
C PRO A 106 -29.13 1.40 7.70
N GLU A 107 -29.77 2.45 8.20
CA GLU A 107 -29.31 3.83 8.08
C GLU A 107 -28.00 4.03 8.86
N SER A 108 -27.95 3.52 10.09
CA SER A 108 -26.74 3.54 10.92
C SER A 108 -25.60 2.77 10.26
N ALA A 109 -25.87 1.63 9.66
CA ALA A 109 -24.89 0.80 8.97
C ALA A 109 -24.24 1.56 7.79
N VAL A 110 -25.04 2.24 6.99
CA VAL A 110 -24.54 3.06 5.86
C VAL A 110 -23.73 4.24 6.39
N LEU A 111 -24.26 5.00 7.34
CA LEU A 111 -23.60 6.19 7.89
C LEU A 111 -22.29 5.82 8.59
N SER A 112 -22.27 4.79 9.41
CA SER A 112 -21.06 4.30 10.09
C SER A 112 -19.99 3.88 9.10
N THR A 113 -20.38 3.22 8.00
CA THR A 113 -19.45 2.79 6.95
C THR A 113 -18.88 3.99 6.19
N VAL A 114 -19.67 5.02 5.90
CA VAL A 114 -19.22 6.25 5.24
C VAL A 114 -18.25 7.02 6.13
N ILE A 115 -18.58 7.20 7.42
CA ILE A 115 -17.69 7.87 8.40
C ILE A 115 -16.38 7.09 8.53
N PHE A 116 -16.46 5.76 8.68
CA PHE A 116 -15.27 4.92 8.73
C PHE A 116 -14.40 5.10 7.48
N ASN A 117 -15.02 5.14 6.27
CA ASN A 117 -14.27 5.29 5.02
C ASN A 117 -13.52 6.63 4.95
N ALA A 118 -14.13 7.72 5.43
CA ALA A 118 -13.46 9.01 5.52
C ALA A 118 -12.28 8.97 6.51
N LEU A 119 -12.48 8.38 7.69
CA LEU A 119 -11.44 8.26 8.71
C LEU A 119 -10.25 7.41 8.25
N ILE A 120 -10.51 6.26 7.62
CA ILE A 120 -9.43 5.36 7.20
C ILE A 120 -8.58 5.97 6.09
N ILE A 121 -9.17 6.75 5.18
CA ILE A 121 -8.41 7.48 4.15
C ILE A 121 -7.43 8.46 4.82
N LEU A 122 -7.90 9.25 5.79
CA LEU A 122 -7.05 10.18 6.54
C LEU A 122 -5.92 9.47 7.30
N LEU A 123 -6.19 8.29 7.86
CA LEU A 123 -5.18 7.48 8.56
C LEU A 123 -4.16 6.84 7.62
N LEU A 124 -4.54 6.51 6.38
CA LEU A 124 -3.64 5.91 5.41
C LEU A 124 -2.72 6.91 4.72
N ILE A 125 -3.08 8.20 4.65
CA ILE A 125 -2.24 9.24 4.04
C ILE A 125 -0.82 9.29 4.66
N PRO A 126 -0.64 9.36 6.00
CA PRO A 126 0.69 9.33 6.60
C PRO A 126 1.48 8.06 6.29
N VAL A 127 0.79 6.91 6.20
CA VAL A 127 1.43 5.63 5.83
C VAL A 127 1.89 5.65 4.37
N ALA A 128 1.09 6.23 3.48
CA ALA A 128 1.45 6.39 2.06
C ALA A 128 2.66 7.31 1.88
N ILE A 129 2.72 8.42 2.63
CA ILE A 129 3.79 9.42 2.52
C ILE A 129 5.10 8.90 3.12
N ARG A 130 5.07 8.33 4.33
CA ARG A 130 6.27 7.84 5.02
C ARG A 130 6.77 6.51 4.50
N GLY A 131 5.89 5.76 3.85
CA GLY A 131 6.16 4.38 3.43
C GLY A 131 6.11 3.37 4.59
N VAL A 132 5.96 2.11 4.20
CA VAL A 132 6.05 0.98 5.12
C VAL A 132 7.52 0.66 5.36
N HIS A 133 7.90 0.46 6.62
CA HIS A 133 9.29 0.16 6.98
C HIS A 133 9.80 -1.10 6.23
N TYR A 134 10.78 -0.89 5.36
CA TYR A 134 11.46 -1.94 4.64
C TYR A 134 12.60 -2.51 5.49
N LYS A 135 12.61 -3.82 5.66
CA LYS A 135 13.74 -4.57 6.21
C LYS A 135 14.13 -5.63 5.20
N ALA A 136 15.38 -5.62 4.79
CA ALA A 136 15.91 -6.59 3.83
C ALA A 136 15.60 -8.03 4.29
N SER A 137 14.81 -8.73 3.49
CA SER A 137 14.34 -10.10 3.78
C SER A 137 14.00 -10.79 2.46
N SER A 138 13.80 -12.11 2.50
CA SER A 138 13.37 -12.83 1.29
C SER A 138 12.00 -12.33 0.80
N PRO A 139 11.77 -12.30 -0.53
CA PRO A 139 10.51 -11.83 -1.12
C PRO A 139 9.28 -12.54 -0.54
N LEU A 140 9.38 -13.85 -0.30
CA LEU A 140 8.28 -14.64 0.27
C LEU A 140 7.94 -14.20 1.71
N LYS A 141 8.95 -13.87 2.52
CA LYS A 141 8.75 -13.39 3.90
C LYS A 141 8.08 -12.01 3.92
N LEU A 142 8.49 -11.12 3.00
CA LEU A 142 7.88 -9.81 2.84
C LEU A 142 6.41 -9.92 2.40
N LEU A 143 6.13 -10.76 1.41
CA LEU A 143 4.77 -11.03 0.94
C LEU A 143 3.89 -11.59 2.07
N ARG A 144 4.37 -12.62 2.78
CA ARG A 144 3.63 -13.22 3.90
C ARG A 144 3.32 -12.19 4.99
N ARG A 145 4.30 -11.35 5.36
CA ARG A 145 4.09 -10.27 6.33
C ARG A 145 3.03 -9.28 5.85
N ASN A 146 3.09 -8.87 4.57
CA ASN A 146 2.11 -7.97 3.98
C ASN A 146 0.69 -8.55 4.04
N VAL A 147 0.51 -9.79 3.61
CA VAL A 147 -0.79 -10.46 3.62
C VAL A 147 -1.32 -10.61 5.05
N ILE A 148 -0.47 -11.00 6.00
CA ILE A 148 -0.90 -11.16 7.39
C ILE A 148 -1.24 -9.80 8.02
N VAL A 149 -0.35 -8.81 7.95
CA VAL A 149 -0.54 -7.54 8.66
C VAL A 149 -1.60 -6.68 7.97
N TYR A 150 -1.49 -6.48 6.65
CA TYR A 150 -2.38 -5.59 5.91
C TYR A 150 -3.64 -6.27 5.39
N GLY A 151 -3.57 -7.57 5.06
CA GLY A 151 -4.74 -8.35 4.65
C GLY A 151 -5.68 -8.59 5.83
N PHE A 152 -5.20 -9.26 6.87
CA PHE A 152 -6.03 -9.50 8.08
C PHE A 152 -6.33 -8.20 8.83
N GLY A 153 -5.38 -7.26 8.94
CA GLY A 153 -5.63 -5.95 9.52
C GLY A 153 -6.71 -5.18 8.75
N GLY A 154 -6.62 -5.18 7.42
CA GLY A 154 -7.63 -4.56 6.54
C GLY A 154 -9.01 -5.24 6.63
N LEU A 155 -9.07 -6.49 7.02
CA LEU A 155 -10.34 -7.20 7.25
C LEU A 155 -10.90 -6.90 8.64
N ILE A 156 -10.09 -6.99 9.71
CA ILE A 156 -10.56 -6.88 11.10
C ILE A 156 -10.85 -5.43 11.50
N VAL A 157 -9.99 -4.48 11.11
CA VAL A 157 -10.12 -3.08 11.50
C VAL A 157 -11.48 -2.48 11.14
N PRO A 158 -12.03 -2.68 9.92
CA PRO A 158 -13.37 -2.18 9.58
C PRO A 158 -14.47 -2.77 10.45
N PHE A 159 -14.44 -4.08 10.75
CA PHE A 159 -15.45 -4.72 11.61
C PHE A 159 -15.51 -4.04 12.98
N VAL A 160 -14.36 -3.79 13.60
CA VAL A 160 -14.29 -3.17 14.92
C VAL A 160 -14.67 -1.69 14.87
N LEU A 161 -14.12 -0.93 13.90
CA LEU A 161 -14.35 0.51 13.85
C LEU A 161 -15.75 0.88 13.36
N ILE A 162 -16.31 0.18 12.37
CA ILE A 162 -17.68 0.43 11.91
C ILE A 162 -18.66 0.14 13.06
N LYS A 163 -18.46 -0.97 13.79
CA LYS A 163 -19.29 -1.25 14.96
C LYS A 163 -19.13 -0.22 16.08
N ALA A 164 -17.92 0.26 16.35
CA ALA A 164 -17.69 1.31 17.33
C ALA A 164 -18.37 2.62 16.95
N ILE A 165 -18.35 2.98 15.67
CA ILE A 165 -19.05 4.18 15.16
C ILE A 165 -20.56 3.99 15.26
N ASP A 166 -21.10 2.83 14.89
CA ASP A 166 -22.53 2.49 15.02
C ASP A 166 -22.99 2.65 16.47
N MET A 167 -22.26 2.10 17.43
CA MET A 167 -22.54 2.25 18.84
C MET A 167 -22.50 3.70 19.33
N ALA A 168 -21.54 4.49 18.83
CA ALA A 168 -21.43 5.90 19.15
C ALA A 168 -22.63 6.70 18.60
N LEU A 169 -23.07 6.42 17.38
CA LEU A 169 -24.24 7.05 16.78
C LEU A 169 -25.53 6.71 17.52
N ALA A 170 -25.69 5.44 17.92
CA ALA A 170 -26.83 5.01 18.75
C ALA A 170 -26.81 5.67 20.13
N TYR A 171 -25.66 5.81 20.78
CA TYR A 171 -25.53 6.49 22.06
C TYR A 171 -25.87 7.98 21.98
N LEU A 172 -25.55 8.63 20.86
CA LEU A 172 -25.90 10.03 20.61
C LEU A 172 -27.38 10.24 20.24
N GLY A 173 -28.17 9.15 20.13
CA GLY A 173 -29.59 9.21 19.80
C GLY A 173 -29.86 9.65 18.36
N ILE A 174 -28.91 9.40 17.44
CA ILE A 174 -29.07 9.71 16.02
C ILE A 174 -29.90 8.64 15.32
N PHE A 175 -29.84 7.40 15.83
CA PHE A 175 -30.60 6.23 15.34
C PHE A 175 -31.11 5.39 16.51
#